data_f8214a91c0b571e09b5c971b1ab21f9c
#
_entry.id   f8214a91c0b571e09b5c971b1ab21f9c
#
_cell.length_a   1.000
_cell.length_b   1.000
_cell.length_c   1.000
_cell.angle_alpha   90.00
_cell.angle_beta   90.00
_cell.angle_gamma   90.00
#
_symmetry.space_group_name_H-M   'P 1'
#
loop_
_entity.id
_entity.type
_entity.pdbx_description
1 polymer ?
#
loop_
_entity_poly.entity_id
_entity_poly.type
_entity_poly.pdbx_seq_one_letter_code
_entity_poly.pdbx_strand_id
1 'polypeptide(L)'
;VLTGFHTSATAHDIGTMDMVILMVKATQTADVMADTMPCIGPETVVVSLQNGLGNDEVLAQFVETDRILYGSGLIGTELAGPGVCVSKPEKGIQMHFGAVHNNPKADAAGKALEACFRAGGCNASFDEDVRPYIWKKVIANSGYNGVSAVMRLKVKETFADPYGHDIVMHVWKEGCAVAQALGIGDLWPLMEKEEPNIVAN
;
A
#
# COMPACT_ATOMS: atom_id res chain seq x y z
N VAL A 1 5.13 -18.54 -16.06
CA VAL A 1 6.49 -18.15 -15.70
C VAL A 1 6.79 -16.83 -16.40
N LEU A 2 7.11 -15.78 -15.64
CA LEU A 2 7.58 -14.51 -16.19
C LEU A 2 9.08 -14.61 -16.43
N THR A 3 9.53 -14.14 -17.60
CA THR A 3 10.92 -14.11 -18.01
C THR A 3 11.23 -12.76 -18.65
N GLY A 4 12.52 -12.43 -18.79
CA GLY A 4 12.93 -11.23 -19.52
C GLY A 4 13.10 -9.97 -18.67
N PHE A 5 13.11 -10.09 -17.34
CA PHE A 5 13.49 -8.99 -16.46
C PHE A 5 14.90 -9.23 -15.89
N HIS A 6 15.62 -8.13 -15.71
CA HIS A 6 16.94 -8.14 -15.10
C HIS A 6 16.80 -8.17 -13.57
N THR A 7 17.62 -8.97 -12.91
CA THR A 7 17.69 -9.05 -11.44
C THR A 7 19.12 -8.77 -11.00
N SER A 8 19.31 -7.99 -9.96
CA SER A 8 20.58 -7.74 -9.32
C SER A 8 20.45 -7.65 -7.81
N ALA A 9 21.50 -7.96 -7.09
CA ALA A 9 21.62 -7.74 -5.66
C ALA A 9 22.16 -6.34 -5.33
N THR A 10 22.53 -5.54 -6.32
CA THR A 10 23.04 -4.18 -6.17
C THR A 10 22.41 -3.22 -7.18
N ALA A 11 22.04 -2.04 -6.75
CA ALA A 11 21.47 -0.99 -7.59
C ALA A 11 22.48 -0.48 -8.65
N HIS A 12 23.78 -0.57 -8.37
CA HIS A 12 24.83 -0.14 -9.30
C HIS A 12 24.79 -0.88 -10.65
N ASP A 13 24.30 -2.12 -10.67
CA ASP A 13 24.23 -2.92 -11.89
C ASP A 13 23.01 -2.59 -12.75
N ILE A 14 22.04 -1.86 -12.18
CA ILE A 14 20.75 -1.58 -12.82
C ILE A 14 20.81 -0.29 -13.66
N GLY A 15 21.48 0.73 -13.15
CA GLY A 15 21.51 2.07 -13.75
C GLY A 15 20.25 2.89 -13.46
N THR A 16 20.20 4.10 -14.00
CA THR A 16 19.08 5.04 -13.75
C THR A 16 17.79 4.53 -14.35
N MET A 17 16.72 4.58 -13.56
CA MET A 17 15.38 4.13 -13.91
C MET A 17 14.41 5.32 -14.05
N ASP A 18 13.37 5.18 -14.87
CA ASP A 18 12.28 6.15 -14.94
C ASP A 18 11.41 6.10 -13.67
N MET A 19 11.28 4.90 -13.09
CA MET A 19 10.48 4.68 -11.89
C MET A 19 11.12 3.62 -10.99
N VAL A 20 11.10 3.87 -9.68
CA VAL A 20 11.53 2.93 -8.64
C VAL A 20 10.35 2.63 -7.71
N ILE A 21 9.96 1.37 -7.59
CA ILE A 21 8.83 0.94 -6.75
C ILE A 21 9.36 0.22 -5.51
N LEU A 22 9.04 0.74 -4.33
CA LEU A 22 9.42 0.18 -3.03
C LEU A 22 8.29 -0.71 -2.48
N MET A 23 8.64 -1.97 -2.22
CA MET A 23 7.74 -2.97 -1.64
C MET A 23 8.38 -3.73 -0.46
N VAL A 24 9.45 -3.21 0.10
CA VAL A 24 10.10 -3.75 1.30
C VAL A 24 9.29 -3.41 2.56
N LYS A 25 9.66 -3.96 3.72
CA LYS A 25 9.05 -3.56 5.00
C LYS A 25 9.34 -2.07 5.27
N ALA A 26 8.35 -1.34 5.80
CA ALA A 26 8.46 0.10 6.08
C ALA A 26 9.68 0.45 6.95
N THR A 27 10.06 -0.43 7.88
CA THR A 27 11.26 -0.27 8.73
C THR A 27 12.59 -0.31 7.97
N GLN A 28 12.59 -0.74 6.71
CA GLN A 28 13.77 -0.84 5.86
C GLN A 28 13.82 0.26 4.79
N THR A 29 12.82 1.14 4.74
CA THR A 29 12.67 2.12 3.65
C THR A 29 13.89 3.02 3.52
N ALA A 30 14.40 3.57 4.62
CA ALA A 30 15.55 4.48 4.59
C ALA A 30 16.82 3.78 4.10
N ASP A 31 17.11 2.59 4.60
CA ASP A 31 18.31 1.82 4.20
C ASP A 31 18.24 1.44 2.72
N VAL A 32 17.07 0.93 2.27
CA VAL A 32 16.88 0.53 0.88
C VAL A 32 16.91 1.75 -0.05
N MET A 33 16.38 2.90 0.37
CA MET A 33 16.49 4.13 -0.42
C MET A 33 17.95 4.54 -0.58
N ALA A 34 18.74 4.52 0.49
CA ALA A 34 20.17 4.84 0.41
C ALA A 34 20.91 3.93 -0.57
N ASP A 35 20.63 2.62 -0.52
CA ASP A 35 21.22 1.63 -1.44
C ASP A 35 20.74 1.79 -2.89
N THR A 36 19.52 2.30 -3.09
CA THR A 36 18.87 2.42 -4.40
C THR A 36 19.20 3.74 -5.11
N MET A 37 19.85 4.69 -4.44
CA MET A 37 20.21 5.99 -5.03
C MET A 37 20.91 5.92 -6.40
N PRO A 38 21.75 4.91 -6.71
CA PRO A 38 22.32 4.75 -8.05
C PRO A 38 21.29 4.57 -9.18
N CYS A 39 20.06 4.14 -8.85
CA CYS A 39 18.96 4.02 -9.81
C CYS A 39 18.14 5.31 -9.95
N ILE A 40 18.39 6.32 -9.11
CA ILE A 40 17.57 7.53 -9.02
C ILE A 40 18.29 8.69 -9.71
N GLY A 41 17.75 9.11 -10.84
CA GLY A 41 18.14 10.31 -11.56
C GLY A 41 17.22 11.50 -11.24
N PRO A 42 17.45 12.66 -11.88
CA PRO A 42 16.66 13.88 -11.64
C PRO A 42 15.19 13.75 -12.06
N GLU A 43 14.90 12.82 -12.99
CA GLU A 43 13.54 12.59 -13.50
C GLU A 43 12.86 11.34 -12.92
N THR A 44 13.58 10.52 -12.15
CA THR A 44 13.05 9.28 -11.58
C THR A 44 11.90 9.56 -10.61
N VAL A 45 10.79 8.88 -10.79
CA VAL A 45 9.65 8.88 -9.87
C VAL A 45 9.80 7.71 -8.89
N VAL A 46 9.64 7.98 -7.61
CA VAL A 46 9.71 6.95 -6.55
C VAL A 46 8.31 6.65 -6.05
N VAL A 47 7.98 5.37 -5.97
CA VAL A 47 6.65 4.89 -5.60
C VAL A 47 6.74 4.01 -4.37
N SER A 48 6.03 4.33 -3.31
CA SER A 48 5.83 3.42 -2.17
C SER A 48 4.45 2.76 -2.24
N LEU A 49 4.43 1.44 -2.33
CA LEU A 49 3.21 0.64 -2.18
C LEU A 49 3.24 -0.17 -0.88
N GLN A 50 3.98 0.32 0.09
CA GLN A 50 4.19 -0.31 1.39
C GLN A 50 2.99 -0.11 2.31
N ASN A 51 2.80 -1.03 3.26
CA ASN A 51 1.79 -0.86 4.31
C ASN A 51 2.23 0.19 5.34
N GLY A 52 1.27 0.89 5.92
CA GLY A 52 1.48 1.86 7.00
C GLY A 52 1.44 3.31 6.54
N LEU A 53 1.64 4.21 7.49
CA LEU A 53 1.72 5.66 7.29
C LEU A 53 3.17 6.12 7.38
N GLY A 54 3.47 7.32 6.85
CA GLY A 54 4.79 7.96 6.97
C GLY A 54 5.85 7.46 6.00
N ASN A 55 5.53 6.54 5.08
CA ASN A 55 6.49 6.10 4.06
C ASN A 55 6.86 7.23 3.09
N ASP A 56 5.92 8.09 2.76
CA ASP A 56 6.10 9.30 1.96
C ASP A 56 7.05 10.29 2.61
N GLU A 57 6.95 10.48 3.93
CA GLU A 57 7.85 11.34 4.70
C GLU A 57 9.30 10.81 4.71
N VAL A 58 9.46 9.49 4.76
CA VAL A 58 10.80 8.88 4.66
C VAL A 58 11.37 9.07 3.26
N LEU A 59 10.57 8.88 2.21
CA LEU A 59 10.99 9.09 0.81
C LEU A 59 11.38 10.56 0.54
N ALA A 60 10.67 11.50 1.15
CA ALA A 60 10.94 12.94 1.03
C ALA A 60 12.31 13.36 1.57
N GLN A 61 13.01 12.51 2.32
CA GLN A 61 14.39 12.74 2.76
C GLN A 61 15.42 12.45 1.65
N PHE A 62 15.02 11.75 0.59
CA PHE A 62 15.90 11.30 -0.49
C PHE A 62 15.60 11.95 -1.84
N VAL A 63 14.33 12.26 -2.09
CA VAL A 63 13.88 12.85 -3.36
C VAL A 63 12.85 13.95 -3.09
N GLU A 64 12.73 14.88 -4.05
CA GLU A 64 11.72 15.94 -3.98
C GLU A 64 10.31 15.33 -3.99
N THR A 65 9.41 15.94 -3.20
CA THR A 65 8.05 15.43 -2.98
C THR A 65 7.17 15.43 -4.24
N ASP A 66 7.53 16.23 -5.23
CA ASP A 66 6.89 16.27 -6.55
C ASP A 66 7.18 15.04 -7.43
N ARG A 67 8.09 14.18 -6.99
CA ARG A 67 8.46 12.92 -7.64
C ARG A 67 8.07 11.69 -6.82
N ILE A 68 7.24 11.85 -5.79
CA ILE A 68 6.81 10.76 -4.93
C ILE A 68 5.35 10.40 -5.22
N LEU A 69 5.13 9.14 -5.57
CA LEU A 69 3.84 8.49 -5.50
C LEU A 69 3.80 7.56 -4.29
N TYR A 70 2.66 7.49 -3.63
CA TYR A 70 2.49 6.56 -2.52
C TYR A 70 1.09 5.94 -2.56
N GLY A 71 0.96 4.79 -1.95
CA GLY A 71 -0.28 4.06 -2.06
C GLY A 71 -0.33 2.82 -1.20
N SER A 72 -1.37 2.05 -1.44
CA SER A 72 -1.63 0.83 -0.70
C SER A 72 -2.29 -0.22 -1.59
N GLY A 73 -1.84 -1.47 -1.48
CA GLY A 73 -2.41 -2.60 -2.22
C GLY A 73 -3.12 -3.59 -1.31
N LEU A 74 -4.20 -4.18 -1.82
CA LEU A 74 -4.92 -5.32 -1.23
C LEU A 74 -4.73 -6.52 -2.15
N ILE A 75 -3.53 -7.13 -2.08
CA ILE A 75 -3.21 -8.33 -2.85
C ILE A 75 -2.73 -9.38 -1.86
N GLY A 76 -3.56 -10.41 -1.67
CA GLY A 76 -3.16 -11.59 -0.91
C GLY A 76 -2.10 -12.37 -1.68
N THR A 77 -0.90 -12.49 -1.11
CA THR A 77 0.21 -13.21 -1.73
C THR A 77 0.83 -14.18 -0.73
N GLU A 78 1.25 -15.34 -1.24
CA GLU A 78 1.95 -16.37 -0.49
C GLU A 78 3.25 -16.74 -1.21
N LEU A 79 4.35 -16.78 -0.49
CA LEU A 79 5.62 -17.30 -1.00
C LEU A 79 5.61 -18.82 -0.83
N ALA A 80 5.27 -19.53 -1.91
CA ALA A 80 5.18 -21.00 -1.90
C ALA A 80 6.55 -21.70 -2.02
N GLY A 81 7.61 -20.96 -2.34
CA GLY A 81 8.99 -21.45 -2.43
C GLY A 81 9.90 -20.39 -3.06
N PRO A 82 11.21 -20.66 -3.14
CA PRO A 82 12.15 -19.73 -3.77
C PRO A 82 11.72 -19.37 -5.20
N GLY A 83 11.44 -18.06 -5.44
CA GLY A 83 11.00 -17.55 -6.73
C GLY A 83 9.56 -17.92 -7.12
N VAL A 84 8.76 -18.53 -6.23
CA VAL A 84 7.38 -18.91 -6.49
C VAL A 84 6.44 -18.12 -5.60
N CYS A 85 5.76 -17.15 -6.18
CA CYS A 85 4.72 -16.36 -5.53
C CYS A 85 3.35 -16.80 -6.05
N VAL A 86 2.44 -17.11 -5.14
CA VAL A 86 1.03 -17.38 -5.44
C VAL A 86 0.19 -16.18 -5.01
N SER A 87 -0.56 -15.63 -5.94
CA SER A 87 -1.50 -14.54 -5.67
C SER A 87 -2.93 -15.02 -5.90
N LYS A 88 -3.82 -14.64 -5.01
CA LYS A 88 -5.27 -14.83 -5.18
C LYS A 88 -5.84 -13.51 -5.70
N PRO A 89 -6.41 -13.49 -6.91
CA PRO A 89 -7.05 -12.28 -7.40
C PRO A 89 -8.26 -11.92 -6.52
N GLU A 90 -8.30 -10.69 -6.04
CA GLU A 90 -9.44 -10.14 -5.31
C GLU A 90 -10.35 -9.36 -6.28
N LYS A 91 -11.63 -9.26 -5.92
CA LYS A 91 -12.58 -8.44 -6.66
C LYS A 91 -12.39 -6.97 -6.29
N GLY A 92 -12.61 -6.08 -7.26
CA GLY A 92 -12.51 -4.64 -7.05
C GLY A 92 -11.14 -4.05 -7.36
N ILE A 93 -10.87 -2.87 -6.85
CA ILE A 93 -9.59 -2.18 -7.02
C ILE A 93 -8.60 -2.75 -5.99
N GLN A 94 -7.52 -3.31 -6.50
CA GLN A 94 -6.50 -4.00 -5.71
C GLN A 94 -5.38 -3.06 -5.25
N MET A 95 -5.18 -1.96 -5.95
CA MET A 95 -4.18 -0.94 -5.62
C MET A 95 -4.76 0.46 -5.77
N HIS A 96 -4.57 1.27 -4.74
CA HIS A 96 -4.82 2.71 -4.75
C HIS A 96 -3.50 3.43 -4.53
N PHE A 97 -3.17 4.38 -5.39
CA PHE A 97 -1.99 5.23 -5.23
C PHE A 97 -2.22 6.61 -5.83
N GLY A 98 -1.47 7.60 -5.35
CA GLY A 98 -1.58 8.98 -5.78
C GLY A 98 -0.28 9.74 -5.54
N ALA A 99 -0.22 10.98 -5.99
CA ALA A 99 0.92 11.85 -5.76
C ALA A 99 0.90 12.42 -4.33
N VAL A 100 2.08 12.57 -3.73
CA VAL A 100 2.22 13.33 -2.47
C VAL A 100 1.89 14.81 -2.73
N HIS A 101 2.41 15.35 -3.84
CA HIS A 101 2.02 16.66 -4.35
C HIS A 101 1.58 16.52 -5.81
N ASN A 102 0.33 16.88 -6.09
CA ASN A 102 -0.22 16.84 -7.43
C ASN A 102 0.52 17.83 -8.34
N ASN A 103 1.05 17.30 -9.42
CA ASN A 103 1.73 18.07 -10.47
C ASN A 103 1.69 17.27 -11.78
N PRO A 104 1.87 17.92 -12.94
CA PRO A 104 1.73 17.22 -14.23
C PRO A 104 2.67 16.02 -14.42
N LYS A 105 3.85 16.03 -13.80
CA LYS A 105 4.84 14.93 -13.90
C LYS A 105 4.39 13.74 -13.08
N ALA A 106 4.02 13.94 -11.81
CA ALA A 106 3.50 12.88 -10.95
C ALA A 106 2.20 12.28 -11.50
N ASP A 107 1.31 13.12 -12.03
CA ASP A 107 0.06 12.69 -12.65
C ASP A 107 0.31 11.83 -13.90
N ALA A 108 1.24 12.23 -14.77
CA ALA A 108 1.60 11.45 -15.94
C ALA A 108 2.21 10.10 -15.56
N ALA A 109 3.13 10.09 -14.59
CA ALA A 109 3.75 8.87 -14.08
C ALA A 109 2.74 7.95 -13.39
N GLY A 110 1.82 8.51 -12.58
CA GLY A 110 0.76 7.77 -11.92
C GLY A 110 -0.20 7.11 -12.91
N LYS A 111 -0.64 7.82 -13.93
CA LYS A 111 -1.49 7.28 -15.00
C LYS A 111 -0.79 6.21 -15.83
N ALA A 112 0.50 6.38 -16.10
CA ALA A 112 1.29 5.37 -16.78
C ALA A 112 1.42 4.08 -15.93
N LEU A 113 1.66 4.22 -14.63
CA LEU A 113 1.73 3.09 -13.69
C LEU A 113 0.38 2.37 -13.59
N GLU A 114 -0.73 3.11 -13.49
CA GLU A 114 -2.08 2.53 -13.53
C GLU A 114 -2.31 1.69 -14.78
N ALA A 115 -1.96 2.24 -15.95
CA ALA A 115 -2.08 1.53 -17.22
C ALA A 115 -1.23 0.26 -17.25
N CYS A 116 0.00 0.28 -16.73
CA CYS A 116 0.86 -0.89 -16.62
C CYS A 116 0.27 -1.98 -15.71
N PHE A 117 -0.23 -1.60 -14.52
CA PHE A 117 -0.88 -2.55 -13.62
C PHE A 117 -2.11 -3.20 -14.26
N ARG A 118 -2.97 -2.40 -14.89
CA ARG A 118 -4.18 -2.89 -15.57
C ARG A 118 -3.85 -3.80 -16.76
N ALA A 119 -2.83 -3.47 -17.54
CA ALA A 119 -2.35 -4.32 -18.62
C ALA A 119 -1.81 -5.67 -18.11
N GLY A 120 -1.21 -5.67 -16.91
CA GLY A 120 -0.76 -6.88 -16.21
C GLY A 120 -1.86 -7.65 -15.48
N GLY A 121 -3.13 -7.22 -15.59
CA GLY A 121 -4.28 -7.87 -14.94
C GLY A 121 -4.50 -7.47 -13.47
N CYS A 122 -3.76 -6.50 -12.96
CA CYS A 122 -3.99 -5.93 -11.64
C CYS A 122 -4.91 -4.70 -11.75
N ASN A 123 -6.06 -4.74 -11.07
CA ASN A 123 -6.99 -3.62 -11.07
C ASN A 123 -6.48 -2.52 -10.12
N ALA A 124 -5.84 -1.51 -10.68
CA ALA A 124 -5.25 -0.38 -9.97
C ALA A 124 -5.99 0.92 -10.28
N SER A 125 -5.89 1.88 -9.37
CA SER A 125 -6.42 3.25 -9.52
C SER A 125 -5.36 4.27 -9.12
N PHE A 126 -5.14 5.25 -9.99
CA PHE A 126 -4.45 6.48 -9.64
C PHE A 126 -5.47 7.50 -9.16
N ASP A 127 -5.38 7.87 -7.89
CA ASP A 127 -6.36 8.71 -7.20
C ASP A 127 -5.77 10.11 -6.94
N GLU A 128 -6.56 11.16 -7.18
CA GLU A 128 -6.16 12.55 -6.87
C GLU A 128 -5.89 12.76 -5.37
N ASP A 129 -6.66 12.09 -4.52
CA ASP A 129 -6.41 12.00 -3.09
C ASP A 129 -6.47 10.53 -2.66
N VAL A 130 -5.31 9.92 -2.50
CA VAL A 130 -5.17 8.53 -2.08
C VAL A 130 -5.23 8.34 -0.57
N ARG A 131 -5.14 9.41 0.22
CA ARG A 131 -5.07 9.35 1.69
C ARG A 131 -6.25 8.59 2.32
N PRO A 132 -7.51 8.78 1.90
CA PRO A 132 -8.63 8.01 2.45
C PRO A 132 -8.46 6.49 2.32
N TYR A 133 -7.90 6.01 1.20
CA TYR A 133 -7.69 4.57 0.96
C TYR A 133 -6.56 4.01 1.81
N ILE A 134 -5.47 4.76 1.97
CA ILE A 134 -4.35 4.38 2.85
C ILE A 134 -4.83 4.32 4.30
N TRP A 135 -5.53 5.36 4.77
CA TRP A 135 -6.07 5.42 6.13
C TRP A 135 -7.10 4.33 6.39
N LYS A 136 -8.03 4.08 5.45
CA LYS A 136 -8.96 2.95 5.53
C LYS A 136 -8.22 1.64 5.82
N LYS A 137 -7.16 1.35 5.06
CA LYS A 137 -6.39 0.12 5.24
C LYS A 137 -5.66 0.07 6.57
N VAL A 138 -5.08 1.18 7.01
CA VAL A 138 -4.41 1.26 8.32
C VAL A 138 -5.40 1.02 9.45
N ILE A 139 -6.57 1.66 9.41
CA ILE A 139 -7.63 1.48 10.41
C ILE A 139 -8.11 0.02 10.42
N ALA A 140 -8.38 -0.55 9.24
CA ALA A 140 -8.80 -1.94 9.11
C ALA A 140 -7.78 -2.89 9.75
N ASN A 141 -6.50 -2.78 9.35
CA ASN A 141 -5.41 -3.61 9.86
C ASN A 141 -5.21 -3.43 11.38
N SER A 142 -5.32 -2.21 11.90
CA SER A 142 -5.16 -1.94 13.34
C SER A 142 -6.24 -2.63 14.17
N GLY A 143 -7.45 -2.70 13.68
CA GLY A 143 -8.55 -3.39 14.34
C GLY A 143 -8.33 -4.90 14.33
N TYR A 144 -8.41 -5.53 13.16
CA TYR A 144 -8.49 -6.99 13.14
C TYR A 144 -7.14 -7.71 13.29
N ASN A 145 -6.01 -7.16 12.82
CA ASN A 145 -4.73 -7.90 12.92
C ASN A 145 -4.27 -8.06 14.37
N GLY A 146 -4.33 -6.98 15.16
CA GLY A 146 -3.95 -7.01 16.58
C GLY A 146 -4.87 -7.91 17.39
N VAL A 147 -6.18 -7.75 17.24
CA VAL A 147 -7.19 -8.52 17.99
C VAL A 147 -7.11 -10.00 17.63
N SER A 148 -7.04 -10.35 16.35
CA SER A 148 -6.90 -11.74 15.90
C SER A 148 -5.65 -12.40 16.45
N ALA A 149 -4.52 -11.68 16.47
CA ALA A 149 -3.26 -12.19 17.02
C ALA A 149 -3.35 -12.48 18.52
N VAL A 150 -3.94 -11.58 19.31
CA VAL A 150 -4.13 -11.76 20.75
C VAL A 150 -5.09 -12.90 21.05
N MET A 151 -6.20 -12.98 20.33
CA MET A 151 -7.20 -14.04 20.49
C MET A 151 -6.74 -15.39 19.89
N ARG A 152 -5.68 -15.40 19.07
CA ARG A 152 -5.21 -16.58 18.30
C ARG A 152 -6.29 -17.14 17.38
N LEU A 153 -7.10 -16.27 16.79
CA LEU A 153 -8.16 -16.58 15.86
C LEU A 153 -7.83 -16.05 14.48
N LYS A 154 -8.41 -16.64 13.45
CA LYS A 154 -8.42 -16.03 12.12
C LYS A 154 -9.32 -14.79 12.12
N VAL A 155 -9.08 -13.87 11.19
CA VAL A 155 -9.86 -12.62 11.10
C VAL A 155 -11.37 -12.90 11.06
N LYS A 156 -11.82 -13.84 10.24
CA LYS A 156 -13.22 -14.25 10.15
C LYS A 156 -13.78 -14.77 11.48
N GLU A 157 -13.00 -15.57 12.20
CA GLU A 157 -13.37 -16.11 13.52
C GLU A 157 -13.44 -15.00 14.57
N THR A 158 -12.54 -14.01 14.49
CA THR A 158 -12.54 -12.81 15.35
C THR A 158 -13.83 -12.00 15.17
N PHE A 159 -14.27 -11.82 13.92
CA PHE A 159 -15.54 -11.13 13.65
C PHE A 159 -16.79 -11.96 14.05
N ALA A 160 -16.68 -13.28 14.08
CA ALA A 160 -17.76 -14.15 14.55
C ALA A 160 -17.87 -14.21 16.07
N ASP A 161 -16.81 -13.85 16.81
CA ASP A 161 -16.80 -13.76 18.26
C ASP A 161 -17.34 -12.38 18.71
N PRO A 162 -18.38 -12.31 19.57
CA PRO A 162 -18.99 -11.04 19.95
C PRO A 162 -18.02 -10.04 20.60
N TYR A 163 -17.07 -10.51 21.40
CA TYR A 163 -16.09 -9.65 22.06
C TYR A 163 -14.99 -9.21 21.09
N GLY A 164 -14.55 -10.14 20.23
CA GLY A 164 -13.59 -9.82 19.18
C GLY A 164 -14.13 -8.78 18.22
N HIS A 165 -15.37 -8.95 17.77
CA HIS A 165 -16.07 -7.99 16.93
C HIS A 165 -16.18 -6.61 17.60
N ASP A 166 -16.65 -6.57 18.85
CA ASP A 166 -16.84 -5.31 19.60
C ASP A 166 -15.50 -4.53 19.73
N ILE A 167 -14.41 -5.22 20.07
CA ILE A 167 -13.09 -4.59 20.16
C ILE A 167 -12.66 -4.04 18.80
N VAL A 168 -12.79 -4.80 17.71
CA VAL A 168 -12.43 -4.34 16.36
C VAL A 168 -13.23 -3.08 15.99
N MET A 169 -14.53 -3.07 16.23
CA MET A 169 -15.40 -1.94 15.93
C MET A 169 -15.04 -0.68 16.74
N HIS A 170 -14.61 -0.84 18.00
CA HIS A 170 -14.11 0.28 18.80
C HIS A 170 -12.81 0.86 18.23
N VAL A 171 -11.83 0.00 17.90
CA VAL A 171 -10.56 0.44 17.28
C VAL A 171 -10.82 1.15 15.94
N TRP A 172 -11.77 0.67 15.12
CA TRP A 172 -12.13 1.32 13.87
C TRP A 172 -12.74 2.70 14.09
N LYS A 173 -13.64 2.85 15.07
CA LYS A 173 -14.23 4.16 15.41
C LYS A 173 -13.18 5.16 15.88
N GLU A 174 -12.25 4.73 16.74
CA GLU A 174 -11.12 5.57 17.18
C GLU A 174 -10.24 5.97 16.01
N GLY A 175 -9.88 5.04 15.13
CA GLY A 175 -9.09 5.32 13.94
C GLY A 175 -9.77 6.29 12.97
N CYS A 176 -11.09 6.16 12.76
CA CYS A 176 -11.88 7.11 11.97
C CYS A 176 -11.91 8.51 12.60
N ALA A 177 -12.05 8.59 13.93
CA ALA A 177 -12.01 9.87 14.63
C ALA A 177 -10.65 10.57 14.49
N VAL A 178 -9.55 9.81 14.57
CA VAL A 178 -8.20 10.35 14.33
C VAL A 178 -8.06 10.84 12.89
N ALA A 179 -8.47 10.04 11.89
CA ALA A 179 -8.42 10.42 10.49
C ALA A 179 -9.22 11.70 10.22
N GLN A 180 -10.41 11.81 10.79
CA GLN A 180 -11.24 13.02 10.68
C GLN A 180 -10.56 14.23 11.31
N ALA A 181 -9.98 14.10 12.50
CA ALA A 181 -9.26 15.18 13.18
C ALA A 181 -8.02 15.67 12.39
N LEU A 182 -7.42 14.79 11.59
CA LEU A 182 -6.30 15.09 10.70
C LEU A 182 -6.74 15.62 9.32
N GLY A 183 -8.04 15.84 9.10
CA GLY A 183 -8.56 16.38 7.84
C GLY A 183 -8.58 15.38 6.68
N ILE A 184 -8.50 14.09 6.97
CA ILE A 184 -8.64 13.02 5.93
C ILE A 184 -10.11 12.87 5.51
N GLY A 185 -11.04 13.15 6.42
CA GLY A 185 -12.47 13.05 6.20
C GLY A 185 -13.14 11.95 7.05
N ASP A 186 -14.45 11.82 6.89
CA ASP A 186 -15.21 10.75 7.54
C ASP A 186 -15.03 9.44 6.77
N LEU A 187 -14.29 8.51 7.37
CA LEU A 187 -14.00 7.20 6.78
C LEU A 187 -14.97 6.10 7.26
N TRP A 188 -15.88 6.40 8.21
CA TRP A 188 -16.78 5.40 8.73
C TRP A 188 -17.63 4.69 7.66
N PRO A 189 -18.20 5.38 6.65
CA PRO A 189 -18.96 4.73 5.58
C PRO A 189 -18.13 3.75 4.73
N LEU A 190 -16.80 3.93 4.67
CA LEU A 190 -15.88 3.00 4.00
C LEU A 190 -15.59 1.78 4.87
N MET A 191 -15.51 1.96 6.19
CA MET A 191 -15.27 0.88 7.15
C MET A 191 -16.49 -0.03 7.30
N GLU A 192 -17.69 0.52 7.35
CA GLU A 192 -18.94 -0.26 7.39
C GLU A 192 -19.10 -1.19 6.18
N LYS A 193 -18.56 -0.83 5.02
CA LYS A 193 -18.56 -1.69 3.82
C LYS A 193 -17.49 -2.77 3.86
N GLU A 194 -16.48 -2.62 4.71
CA GLU A 194 -15.38 -3.59 4.83
C GLU A 194 -15.80 -4.83 5.60
N GLU A 195 -16.58 -4.68 6.65
CA GLU A 195 -17.02 -5.78 7.52
C GLU A 195 -17.70 -6.94 6.75
N PRO A 196 -18.71 -6.71 5.88
CA PRO A 196 -19.33 -7.78 5.11
C PRO A 196 -18.34 -8.52 4.20
N ASN A 197 -17.34 -7.82 3.66
CA ASN A 197 -16.32 -8.43 2.81
C ASN A 197 -15.42 -9.38 3.60
N ILE A 198 -15.09 -9.03 4.84
CA ILE A 198 -14.26 -9.85 5.73
C ILE A 198 -15.01 -11.11 6.17
N VAL A 199 -16.29 -10.95 6.51
CA VAL A 199 -17.12 -12.08 6.98
C VAL A 199 -17.46 -13.06 5.85
N ALA A 200 -17.57 -12.57 4.59
CA ALA A 200 -17.91 -13.38 3.43
C ALA A 200 -16.73 -14.21 2.90
N ASN A 201 -15.48 -13.78 3.10
CA ASN A 201 -14.26 -14.46 2.63
C ASN A 201 -13.61 -15.28 3.74
#